data_54d49435cfd10838a99445143414f1ff
#
_entry.id   54d49435cfd10838a99445143414f1ff
#
_cell.length_a   1.000
_cell.length_b   1.000
_cell.length_c   1.000
_cell.angle_alpha   90.00
_cell.angle_beta   90.00
_cell.angle_gamma   90.00
#
_symmetry.space_group_name_H-M   'P 1'
#
loop_
_entity.id
_entity.type
_entity.pdbx_description
1 polymer ?
#
loop_
_entity_poly.entity_id
_entity_poly.type
_entity_poly.pdbx_seq_one_letter_code
_entity_poly.pdbx_strand_id
1 'polypeptide(L)'
;MFNQILAEIKKYERILIHGHIRPDGDCYGAQFGMYHIIKENFPEKDVHVVGDKAGYVSFLGTPEKESITDEMYNGALAIVVDTGSAERVSEARYTMAEKVIKIDHHIPLETYGNLAWVEEERSSCCEMVVHFYNTFRDELKLDSVG
;
A
#
# COMPACT_ATOMS: atom_id res chain seq x y z
N MET A 1 -0.77 15.75 -5.13
CA MET A 1 -0.32 14.37 -4.87
C MET A 1 -1.48 13.40 -4.70
N PHE A 2 -2.44 13.71 -3.86
CA PHE A 2 -3.58 12.82 -3.59
C PHE A 2 -4.39 12.50 -4.85
N ASN A 3 -4.67 13.49 -5.68
CA ASN A 3 -5.40 13.28 -6.93
C ASN A 3 -4.68 12.33 -7.87
N GLN A 4 -3.35 12.40 -7.89
CA GLN A 4 -2.53 11.52 -8.72
C GLN A 4 -2.60 10.07 -8.24
N ILE A 5 -2.54 9.86 -6.91
CA ILE A 5 -2.64 8.54 -6.31
C ILE A 5 -4.02 7.93 -6.61
N LEU A 6 -5.08 8.69 -6.38
CA LEU A 6 -6.45 8.23 -6.63
C LEU A 6 -6.68 7.90 -8.10
N ALA A 7 -6.15 8.74 -9.01
CA ALA A 7 -6.26 8.50 -10.45
C ALA A 7 -5.59 7.18 -10.85
N GLU A 8 -4.41 6.88 -10.29
CA GLU A 8 -3.71 5.62 -10.57
C GLU A 8 -4.48 4.42 -10.00
N ILE A 9 -5.04 4.55 -8.80
CA ILE A 9 -5.88 3.49 -8.21
C ILE A 9 -7.07 3.18 -9.12
N LYS A 10 -7.75 4.21 -9.64
CA LYS A 10 -8.89 4.03 -10.54
C LYS A 10 -8.51 3.36 -11.85
N LYS A 11 -7.30 3.60 -12.33
CA LYS A 11 -6.83 3.14 -13.64
C LYS A 11 -6.54 1.64 -13.69
N TYR A 12 -6.02 1.06 -12.61
CA TYR A 12 -5.54 -0.32 -12.61
C TYR A 12 -6.57 -1.29 -12.05
N GLU A 13 -6.75 -2.44 -12.73
CA GLU A 13 -7.64 -3.51 -12.27
C GLU A 13 -7.03 -4.30 -11.12
N ARG A 14 -5.71 -4.51 -11.15
CA ARG A 14 -5.00 -5.26 -10.11
C ARG A 14 -4.04 -4.35 -9.37
N ILE A 15 -4.10 -4.44 -8.03
CA ILE A 15 -3.29 -3.62 -7.16
C ILE A 15 -2.66 -4.53 -6.09
N LEU A 16 -1.34 -4.42 -5.93
CA LEU A 16 -0.60 -5.17 -4.93
C LEU A 16 0.02 -4.18 -3.94
N ILE A 17 -0.35 -4.32 -2.67
CA ILE A 17 0.05 -3.41 -1.60
C ILE A 17 1.16 -4.05 -0.79
N HIS A 18 2.35 -3.46 -0.87
CA HIS A 18 3.58 -3.97 -0.26
C HIS A 18 3.95 -3.23 1.02
N GLY A 19 4.69 -3.90 1.90
CA GLY A 19 5.26 -3.31 3.09
C GLY A 19 6.72 -3.70 3.25
N HIS A 20 7.32 -3.40 4.40
CA HIS A 20 8.72 -3.70 4.65
C HIS A 20 8.91 -5.08 5.31
N ILE A 21 10.16 -5.56 5.32
CA ILE A 21 10.52 -6.76 6.06
C ILE A 21 10.29 -6.52 7.56
N ARG A 22 9.95 -7.58 8.30
CA ARG A 22 9.64 -7.49 9.73
C ARG A 22 8.58 -6.41 10.00
N PRO A 23 7.37 -6.56 9.43
CA PRO A 23 6.36 -5.52 9.52
C PRO A 23 5.91 -5.29 10.97
N ASP A 24 5.71 -4.02 11.30
CA ASP A 24 5.17 -3.59 12.59
C ASP A 24 3.70 -3.19 12.45
N GLY A 25 3.11 -2.67 13.54
CA GLY A 25 1.71 -2.25 13.54
C GLY A 25 1.42 -1.14 12.54
N ASP A 26 2.36 -0.20 12.34
CA ASP A 26 2.18 0.88 11.37
C ASP A 26 2.19 0.36 9.94
N CYS A 27 3.12 -0.53 9.61
CA CYS A 27 3.18 -1.13 8.28
C CYS A 27 1.92 -1.94 7.98
N TYR A 28 1.53 -2.83 8.88
CA TYR A 28 0.32 -3.64 8.73
C TYR A 28 -0.94 -2.77 8.62
N GLY A 29 -1.07 -1.78 9.51
CA GLY A 29 -2.22 -0.89 9.50
C GLY A 29 -2.32 -0.10 8.22
N ALA A 30 -1.19 0.39 7.69
CA ALA A 30 -1.17 1.12 6.43
C ALA A 30 -1.54 0.22 5.25
N GLN A 31 -1.00 -1.01 5.21
CA GLN A 31 -1.32 -1.96 4.14
C GLN A 31 -2.81 -2.32 4.12
N PHE A 32 -3.35 -2.74 5.26
CA PHE A 32 -4.74 -3.17 5.33
C PHE A 32 -5.70 -1.99 5.28
N GLY A 33 -5.29 -0.82 5.77
CA GLY A 33 -6.07 0.41 5.61
C GLY A 33 -6.29 0.76 4.14
N MET A 34 -5.21 0.75 3.35
CA MET A 34 -5.30 0.97 1.90
C MET A 34 -6.14 -0.12 1.22
N TYR A 35 -5.96 -1.37 1.63
CA TYR A 35 -6.75 -2.48 1.09
C TYR A 35 -8.25 -2.24 1.28
N HIS A 36 -8.66 -1.90 2.50
CA HIS A 36 -10.08 -1.69 2.81
C HIS A 36 -10.65 -0.49 2.08
N ILE A 37 -9.91 0.60 2.00
CA ILE A 37 -10.34 1.79 1.24
C ILE A 37 -10.59 1.42 -0.22
N ILE A 38 -9.64 0.74 -0.84
CA ILE A 38 -9.75 0.38 -2.26
C ILE A 38 -10.86 -0.65 -2.49
N LYS A 39 -10.91 -1.68 -1.67
CA LYS A 39 -11.86 -2.79 -1.87
C LYS A 39 -13.30 -2.35 -1.60
N GLU A 40 -13.51 -1.47 -0.62
CA GLU A 40 -14.83 -0.95 -0.30
C GLU A 40 -15.39 -0.06 -1.42
N ASN A 41 -14.52 0.69 -2.10
CA ASN A 41 -14.93 1.64 -3.13
C ASN A 41 -14.85 1.08 -4.55
N PHE A 42 -14.03 0.06 -4.76
CA PHE A 42 -13.84 -0.58 -6.07
C PHE A 42 -13.86 -2.10 -5.89
N PRO A 43 -15.01 -2.67 -5.50
CA PRO A 43 -15.08 -4.09 -5.11
C PRO A 43 -14.74 -5.07 -6.23
N GLU A 44 -14.82 -4.67 -7.49
CA GLU A 44 -14.48 -5.52 -8.62
C GLU A 44 -12.97 -5.60 -8.88
N LYS A 45 -12.17 -4.74 -8.25
CA LYS A 45 -10.71 -4.77 -8.43
C LYS A 45 -10.09 -5.95 -7.70
N ASP A 46 -9.00 -6.47 -8.28
CA ASP A 46 -8.21 -7.56 -7.71
C ASP A 46 -7.10 -6.94 -6.84
N VAL A 47 -7.30 -6.93 -5.54
CA VAL A 47 -6.41 -6.25 -4.59
C VAL A 47 -5.77 -7.27 -3.65
N HIS A 48 -4.44 -7.21 -3.53
CA HIS A 48 -3.67 -8.12 -2.68
C HIS A 48 -2.80 -7.33 -1.71
N VAL A 49 -2.75 -7.79 -0.45
CA VAL A 49 -1.77 -7.30 0.53
C VAL A 49 -0.63 -8.30 0.53
N VAL A 50 0.57 -7.84 0.17
CA VAL A 50 1.72 -8.70 -0.08
C VAL A 50 2.80 -8.45 0.97
N GLY A 51 3.38 -9.50 1.52
CA GLY A 51 4.52 -9.37 2.42
C GLY A 51 4.56 -10.38 3.53
N ASP A 52 5.34 -10.06 4.56
CA ASP A 52 5.58 -10.93 5.70
C ASP A 52 4.46 -10.83 6.72
N LYS A 53 4.24 -11.91 7.46
CA LYS A 53 3.24 -11.94 8.55
C LYS A 53 3.83 -11.36 9.83
N ALA A 54 2.99 -10.69 10.61
CA ALA A 54 3.33 -10.26 11.96
C ALA A 54 2.23 -10.74 12.90
N GLY A 55 2.55 -11.74 13.73
CA GLY A 55 1.54 -12.45 14.52
C GLY A 55 0.75 -11.56 15.48
N TYR A 56 1.40 -10.56 16.08
CA TYR A 56 0.75 -9.70 17.08
C TYR A 56 -0.29 -8.73 16.48
N VAL A 57 -0.27 -8.55 15.17
CA VAL A 57 -1.27 -7.72 14.48
C VAL A 57 -2.08 -8.52 13.45
N SER A 58 -2.09 -9.84 13.59
CA SER A 58 -2.80 -10.73 12.66
C SER A 58 -4.31 -10.50 12.60
N PHE A 59 -4.88 -9.86 13.61
CA PHE A 59 -6.31 -9.51 13.62
C PHE A 59 -6.70 -8.54 12.49
N LEU A 60 -5.73 -7.81 11.94
CA LEU A 60 -5.98 -6.92 10.81
C LEU A 60 -6.11 -7.67 9.48
N GLY A 61 -5.57 -8.88 9.41
CA GLY A 61 -5.58 -9.70 8.22
C GLY A 61 -4.27 -10.46 8.05
N THR A 62 -4.17 -11.24 6.99
CA THR A 62 -2.97 -12.02 6.67
C THR A 62 -2.47 -11.63 5.28
N PRO A 63 -1.22 -11.11 5.17
CA PRO A 63 -0.65 -10.80 3.85
C PRO A 63 -0.36 -12.08 3.08
N GLU A 64 -0.31 -11.94 1.76
CA GLU A 64 0.02 -13.04 0.84
C GLU A 64 1.49 -12.95 0.46
N LYS A 65 2.11 -14.08 0.17
CA LYS A 65 3.45 -14.12 -0.39
C LYS A 65 3.60 -15.30 -1.34
N GLU A 66 3.37 -16.52 -0.88
CA GLU A 66 3.50 -17.72 -1.69
C GLU A 66 2.44 -17.82 -2.78
N SER A 67 1.25 -17.26 -2.55
CA SER A 67 0.17 -17.27 -3.54
C SER A 67 0.35 -16.22 -4.64
N ILE A 68 1.31 -15.30 -4.48
CA ILE A 68 1.58 -14.26 -5.46
C ILE A 68 2.49 -14.81 -6.56
N THR A 69 2.10 -14.61 -7.82
CA THR A 69 2.88 -15.07 -8.97
C THR A 69 3.50 -13.88 -9.70
N ASP A 70 4.54 -14.14 -10.51
CA ASP A 70 5.20 -13.09 -11.29
C ASP A 70 4.22 -12.43 -12.28
N GLU A 71 3.35 -13.23 -12.90
CA GLU A 71 2.37 -12.73 -13.87
C GLU A 71 1.39 -11.72 -13.27
N MET A 72 1.14 -11.80 -11.96
CA MET A 72 0.22 -10.89 -11.28
C MET A 72 0.70 -9.45 -11.33
N TYR A 73 2.01 -9.22 -11.49
CA TYR A 73 2.56 -7.87 -11.60
C TYR A 73 2.43 -7.27 -13.01
N ASN A 74 2.18 -8.11 -14.00
CA ASN A 74 2.07 -7.64 -15.38
C ASN A 74 0.83 -6.75 -15.55
N GLY A 75 1.05 -5.48 -15.90
CA GLY A 75 -0.03 -4.52 -16.05
C GLY A 75 -0.67 -4.08 -14.73
N ALA A 76 -0.02 -4.32 -13.59
CA ALA A 76 -0.55 -4.02 -12.26
C ALA A 76 0.06 -2.78 -11.65
N LEU A 77 -0.60 -2.25 -10.62
CA LEU A 77 -0.09 -1.17 -9.78
C LEU A 77 0.44 -1.76 -8.47
N ALA A 78 1.67 -1.42 -8.10
CA ALA A 78 2.21 -1.73 -6.79
C ALA A 78 2.19 -0.46 -5.92
N ILE A 79 1.64 -0.57 -4.71
CA ILE A 79 1.68 0.50 -3.72
C ILE A 79 2.56 0.01 -2.59
N VAL A 80 3.64 0.74 -2.29
CA VAL A 80 4.57 0.38 -1.22
C VAL A 80 4.39 1.37 -0.08
N VAL A 81 4.03 0.87 1.10
CA VAL A 81 3.77 1.72 2.26
C VAL A 81 4.85 1.50 3.34
N ASP A 82 5.12 2.56 4.10
CA ASP A 82 5.95 2.54 5.32
C ASP A 82 7.37 1.98 5.08
N THR A 83 7.94 2.19 3.90
CA THR A 83 9.25 1.64 3.54
C THR A 83 10.15 2.72 2.93
N GLY A 84 11.20 3.11 3.68
CA GLY A 84 12.08 4.21 3.29
C GLY A 84 13.08 3.85 2.19
N SER A 85 13.50 2.58 2.09
CA SER A 85 14.46 2.14 1.09
C SER A 85 13.96 0.90 0.35
N ALA A 86 14.32 0.79 -0.93
CA ALA A 86 13.87 -0.31 -1.78
C ALA A 86 14.27 -1.69 -1.25
N GLU A 87 15.45 -1.81 -0.65
CA GLU A 87 15.95 -3.10 -0.14
C GLU A 87 15.14 -3.63 1.04
N ARG A 88 14.39 -2.77 1.72
CA ARG A 88 13.57 -3.17 2.86
C ARG A 88 12.17 -3.63 2.48
N VAL A 89 11.79 -3.50 1.22
CA VAL A 89 10.50 -4.02 0.74
C VAL A 89 10.52 -5.53 0.85
N SER A 90 9.52 -6.11 1.52
CA SER A 90 9.52 -7.55 1.85
C SER A 90 9.44 -8.46 0.62
N GLU A 91 8.87 -7.97 -0.49
CA GLU A 91 8.77 -8.72 -1.74
C GLU A 91 9.36 -7.89 -2.88
N ALA A 92 10.53 -8.29 -3.36
CA ALA A 92 11.28 -7.55 -4.39
C ALA A 92 10.58 -7.47 -5.74
N ARG A 93 9.60 -8.35 -6.00
CA ARG A 93 8.87 -8.37 -7.28
C ARG A 93 8.00 -7.14 -7.51
N TYR A 94 7.85 -6.25 -6.50
CA TYR A 94 7.11 -5.01 -6.71
C TYR A 94 7.64 -4.22 -7.92
N THR A 95 8.92 -4.36 -8.22
CA THR A 95 9.54 -3.67 -9.37
C THR A 95 9.04 -4.18 -10.72
N MET A 96 8.37 -5.33 -10.74
CA MET A 96 7.81 -5.90 -11.96
C MET A 96 6.46 -5.29 -12.32
N ALA A 97 5.85 -4.51 -11.42
CA ALA A 97 4.59 -3.83 -11.69
C ALA A 97 4.76 -2.77 -12.77
N GLU A 98 3.67 -2.47 -13.49
CA GLU A 98 3.70 -1.43 -14.51
C GLU A 98 3.97 -0.05 -13.88
N LYS A 99 3.45 0.19 -12.67
CA LYS A 99 3.69 1.43 -11.95
C LYS A 99 3.84 1.15 -10.46
N VAL A 100 4.69 1.94 -9.80
CA VAL A 100 4.95 1.82 -8.36
C VAL A 100 4.68 3.16 -7.69
N ILE A 101 3.85 3.14 -6.63
CA ILE A 101 3.57 4.31 -5.79
C ILE A 101 4.17 4.05 -4.41
N LYS A 102 4.96 5.01 -3.92
CA LYS A 102 5.53 4.96 -2.57
C LYS A 102 4.74 5.90 -1.65
N ILE A 103 4.33 5.39 -0.49
CA ILE A 103 3.69 6.19 0.57
C ILE A 103 4.48 5.95 1.87
N ASP A 104 5.16 6.97 2.38
CA ASP A 104 6.09 6.80 3.49
C ASP A 104 6.22 8.06 4.34
N HIS A 105 6.63 7.89 5.59
CA HIS A 105 6.90 9.01 6.51
C HIS A 105 8.36 9.05 7.00
N HIS A 106 9.18 8.09 6.59
CA HIS A 106 10.60 8.05 6.98
C HIS A 106 11.43 9.07 6.20
N ILE A 107 12.60 9.43 6.73
CA ILE A 107 13.57 10.24 5.99
C ILE A 107 14.03 9.40 4.79
N PRO A 108 13.88 9.90 3.55
CA PRO A 108 14.22 9.08 2.38
C PRO A 108 15.72 8.85 2.28
N LEU A 109 16.13 7.57 2.32
CA LEU A 109 17.52 7.16 2.09
C LEU A 109 17.82 7.05 0.62
N GLU A 110 16.79 6.81 -0.19
CA GLU A 110 16.89 6.70 -1.64
C GLU A 110 15.53 7.00 -2.26
N THR A 111 15.53 7.35 -3.53
CA THR A 111 14.30 7.56 -4.29
C THR A 111 13.97 6.30 -5.08
N TYR A 112 12.77 5.76 -4.90
CA TYR A 112 12.27 4.67 -5.72
C TYR A 112 10.76 4.85 -5.95
N GLY A 113 10.25 4.17 -6.97
CA GLY A 113 8.85 4.29 -7.34
C GLY A 113 8.63 5.38 -8.39
N ASN A 114 7.56 5.26 -9.16
CA ASN A 114 7.18 6.21 -10.21
C ASN A 114 6.52 7.45 -9.63
N LEU A 115 5.83 7.28 -8.49
CA LEU A 115 5.14 8.34 -7.78
C LEU A 115 5.41 8.13 -6.30
N ALA A 116 5.84 9.17 -5.59
CA ALA A 116 6.16 9.06 -4.18
C ALA A 116 5.46 10.15 -3.37
N TRP A 117 4.77 9.74 -2.31
CA TRP A 117 4.20 10.63 -1.32
C TRP A 117 4.93 10.39 -0.01
N VAL A 118 5.82 11.30 0.35
CA VAL A 118 6.66 11.19 1.55
C VAL A 118 6.46 12.42 2.42
N GLU A 119 6.07 12.22 3.68
CA GLU A 119 5.88 13.29 4.65
C GLU A 119 6.60 12.93 5.95
N GLU A 120 7.80 13.43 6.13
CA GLU A 120 8.68 13.13 7.27
C GLU A 120 8.09 13.57 8.60
N GLU A 121 7.31 14.65 8.62
CA GLU A 121 6.69 15.17 9.83
C GLU A 121 5.47 14.39 10.31
N ARG A 122 5.01 13.42 9.55
CA ARG A 122 3.91 12.55 9.99
C ARG A 122 4.41 11.56 11.02
N SER A 123 3.60 11.28 12.02
CA SER A 123 3.97 10.35 13.10
C SER A 123 3.91 8.88 12.63
N SER A 124 3.14 8.58 11.59
CA SER A 124 2.99 7.22 11.08
C SER A 124 2.45 7.19 9.66
N CYS A 125 2.67 6.07 8.98
CA CYS A 125 2.09 5.83 7.66
C CYS A 125 0.58 5.61 7.74
N CYS A 126 0.08 5.03 8.83
CA CYS A 126 -1.37 4.91 9.09
C CYS A 126 -2.03 6.28 9.09
N GLU A 127 -1.38 7.29 9.69
CA GLU A 127 -1.89 8.66 9.70
C GLU A 127 -2.01 9.20 8.26
N MET A 128 -1.05 8.90 7.41
CA MET A 128 -1.09 9.28 5.99
C MET A 128 -2.26 8.65 5.27
N VAL A 129 -2.50 7.36 5.51
CA VAL A 129 -3.62 6.63 4.91
C VAL A 129 -4.96 7.22 5.35
N VAL A 130 -5.10 7.56 6.63
CA VAL A 130 -6.30 8.22 7.15
C VAL A 130 -6.50 9.59 6.50
N HIS A 131 -5.42 10.36 6.36
CA HIS A 131 -5.47 11.66 5.69
C HIS A 131 -5.91 11.53 4.23
N PHE A 132 -5.39 10.53 3.53
CA PHE A 132 -5.81 10.22 2.16
C PHE A 132 -7.31 9.95 2.11
N TYR A 133 -7.81 9.10 3.00
CA TYR A 133 -9.23 8.80 3.08
C TYR A 133 -10.07 10.06 3.36
N ASN A 134 -9.66 10.86 4.35
CA ASN A 134 -10.39 12.07 4.74
C ASN A 134 -10.45 13.10 3.61
N THR A 135 -9.43 13.16 2.76
CA THR A 135 -9.40 14.06 1.61
C THR A 135 -10.49 13.70 0.58
N PHE A 136 -10.78 12.41 0.44
CA PHE A 136 -11.71 11.91 -0.56
C PHE A 136 -12.95 11.22 0.04
N ARG A 137 -13.25 11.46 1.30
CA ARG A 137 -14.33 10.72 1.99
C ARG A 137 -15.71 10.89 1.36
N ASP A 138 -15.94 11.97 0.63
CA ASP A 138 -17.21 12.18 -0.09
C ASP A 138 -17.31 11.28 -1.31
N GLU A 139 -16.17 10.80 -1.83
CA GLU A 139 -16.07 9.88 -2.96
C GLU A 139 -15.79 8.45 -2.52
N LEU A 140 -15.19 8.27 -1.34
CA LEU A 140 -14.73 6.99 -0.84
C LEU A 140 -15.48 6.58 0.42
N LYS A 141 -15.53 5.26 0.65
CA LYS A 141 -16.11 4.67 1.86
C LYS A 141 -15.05 3.86 2.59
N LEU A 142 -15.25 3.69 3.90
CA LEU A 142 -14.36 2.92 4.74
C LEU A 142 -15.21 2.01 5.64
N ASP A 143 -14.89 0.71 5.67
CA ASP A 143 -15.60 -0.22 6.52
C ASP A 143 -15.10 -0.14 7.98
N SER A 144 -15.70 -0.94 8.87
CA SER A 144 -15.38 -0.90 10.31
C SER A 144 -13.97 -1.40 10.62
N VAL A 145 -13.31 -2.09 9.71
CA VAL A 145 -11.94 -2.60 9.87
C VAL A 145 -10.91 -1.58 9.40
N GLY A 146 -11.21 -0.91 8.31
CA GLY A 146 -10.34 0.12 7.74
C GLY A 146 -10.32 1.38 8.55
#